data_c8f8e54132be8d2f310b7124f1202109
#
_entry.id   c8f8e54132be8d2f310b7124f1202109
#
_cell.length_a   1.000
_cell.length_b   1.000
_cell.length_c   1.000
_cell.angle_alpha   90.00
_cell.angle_beta   90.00
_cell.angle_gamma   90.00
#
_symmetry.space_group_name_H-M   'P 1'
#
loop_
_entity.id
_entity.type
_entity.pdbx_description
1 polymer ?
#
loop_
_entity_poly.entity_id
_entity_poly.type
_entity_poly.pdbx_seq_one_letter_code
_entity_poly.pdbx_strand_id
1 'polypeptide(L)'
;MSLTTPDKIRTLQRKLYLKAKAEPGRIDYASSGPGTPYHIAGEVFCAMAGVRMNHIPFRGSNEARTALLSGQVPIMFDNLPSASEFIRAGSLRGIAVTTKERAPSFPDMPTIAEGGLTGYETYTWN
;
A
#
# COMPACT_ATOMS: atom_id res chain seq x y z
N MET A 1 -11.79 6.62 -11.64
CA MET A 1 -12.03 7.28 -10.37
C MET A 1 -10.84 8.11 -9.96
N SER A 2 -11.11 9.30 -9.55
CA SER A 2 -10.04 10.22 -9.19
C SER A 2 -9.62 10.05 -7.73
N LEU A 3 -8.32 9.87 -7.51
CA LEU A 3 -7.70 9.88 -6.19
C LEU A 3 -6.97 11.21 -5.97
N THR A 4 -7.51 12.27 -6.53
CA THR A 4 -6.80 13.51 -6.65
C THR A 4 -6.92 14.44 -5.44
N THR A 5 -7.85 14.14 -4.51
CA THR A 5 -7.99 14.98 -3.33
C THR A 5 -7.35 14.31 -2.12
N PRO A 6 -6.47 15.01 -1.40
CA PRO A 6 -5.83 14.46 -0.20
C PRO A 6 -6.81 13.91 0.83
N ASP A 7 -7.96 14.56 0.98
CA ASP A 7 -8.97 14.13 1.95
C ASP A 7 -9.56 12.76 1.61
N LYS A 8 -9.80 12.48 0.32
CA LYS A 8 -10.31 11.17 -0.10
C LYS A 8 -9.29 10.07 0.15
N ILE A 9 -8.02 10.35 -0.10
CA ILE A 9 -6.94 9.40 0.11
C ILE A 9 -6.80 9.11 1.60
N ARG A 10 -6.83 10.13 2.45
CA ARG A 10 -6.80 9.95 3.91
C ARG A 10 -7.97 9.12 4.41
N THR A 11 -9.14 9.32 3.81
CA THR A 11 -10.33 8.55 4.15
C THR A 11 -10.14 7.06 3.83
N LEU A 12 -9.51 6.75 2.69
CA LEU A 12 -9.22 5.37 2.30
C LEU A 12 -8.22 4.73 3.25
N GLN A 13 -7.15 5.45 3.63
CA GLN A 13 -6.18 5.01 4.61
C GLN A 13 -6.86 4.66 5.94
N ARG A 14 -7.71 5.56 6.41
CA ARG A 14 -8.43 5.37 7.66
C ARG A 14 -9.37 4.16 7.60
N LYS A 15 -10.08 3.99 6.48
CA LYS A 15 -10.96 2.85 6.28
C LYS A 15 -10.19 1.53 6.31
N LEU A 16 -9.04 1.50 5.67
CA LEU A 16 -8.18 0.33 5.70
C LEU A 16 -7.75 0.00 7.13
N TYR A 17 -7.27 1.00 7.85
CA TYR A 17 -6.84 0.84 9.23
C TYR A 17 -7.97 0.30 10.10
N LEU A 18 -9.15 0.93 10.02
CA LEU A 18 -10.30 0.52 10.83
C LEU A 18 -10.77 -0.89 10.49
N LYS A 19 -10.78 -1.24 9.22
CA LYS A 19 -11.18 -2.58 8.80
C LYS A 19 -10.17 -3.64 9.25
N ALA A 20 -8.90 -3.36 9.14
CA ALA A 20 -7.84 -4.27 9.59
C ALA A 20 -7.91 -4.46 11.10
N LYS A 21 -8.23 -3.42 11.85
CA LYS A 21 -8.38 -3.48 13.30
C LYS A 21 -9.60 -4.29 13.71
N ALA A 22 -10.72 -4.13 12.99
CA ALA A 22 -11.97 -4.83 13.29
C ALA A 22 -11.93 -6.31 12.89
N GLU A 23 -11.17 -6.64 11.85
CA GLU A 23 -11.11 -8.00 11.31
C GLU A 23 -9.64 -8.45 11.18
N PRO A 24 -8.96 -8.75 12.32
CA PRO A 24 -7.54 -9.14 12.28
C PRO A 24 -7.30 -10.38 11.41
N GLY A 25 -6.31 -10.28 10.51
CA GLY A 25 -5.92 -11.39 9.66
C GLY A 25 -6.85 -11.69 8.50
N ARG A 26 -7.86 -10.87 8.26
CA ARG A 26 -8.81 -11.10 7.16
C ARG A 26 -8.53 -10.28 5.91
N ILE A 27 -7.69 -9.26 6.01
CA ILE A 27 -7.31 -8.47 4.84
C ILE A 27 -6.02 -9.06 4.29
N ASP A 28 -6.04 -9.45 3.02
CA ASP A 28 -4.88 -9.99 2.34
C ASP A 28 -4.07 -8.88 1.70
N TYR A 29 -2.75 -8.99 1.75
CA TYR A 29 -1.88 -8.11 0.96
C TYR A 29 -0.86 -8.94 0.19
N ALA A 30 -0.57 -8.52 -1.03
CA ALA A 30 0.33 -9.23 -1.92
C ALA A 30 1.77 -8.74 -1.75
N SER A 31 2.73 -9.64 -1.99
CA SER A 31 4.14 -9.30 -2.08
C SER A 31 4.81 -10.13 -3.17
N SER A 32 6.03 -9.77 -3.50
CA SER A 32 6.84 -10.54 -4.45
C SER A 32 7.60 -11.69 -3.80
N GLY A 33 7.30 -11.98 -2.54
CA GLY A 33 7.89 -13.10 -1.79
C GLY A 33 8.33 -12.69 -0.39
N PRO A 34 8.57 -13.69 0.49
CA PRO A 34 9.01 -13.41 1.86
C PRO A 34 10.35 -12.66 1.89
N GLY A 35 10.44 -11.65 2.74
CA GLY A 35 11.66 -10.87 2.92
C GLY A 35 11.92 -9.81 1.88
N THR A 36 11.07 -9.69 0.84
CA THR A 36 11.21 -8.63 -0.15
C THR A 36 10.76 -7.29 0.43
N PRO A 37 11.15 -6.14 -0.18
CA PRO A 37 10.68 -4.83 0.27
C PRO A 37 9.16 -4.73 0.35
N TYR A 38 8.45 -5.40 -0.53
CA TYR A 38 6.98 -5.43 -0.55
C TYR A 38 6.42 -6.09 0.70
N HIS A 39 7.03 -7.19 1.13
CA HIS A 39 6.65 -7.89 2.35
C HIS A 39 7.01 -7.08 3.60
N ILE A 40 8.23 -6.56 3.64
CA ILE A 40 8.73 -5.79 4.78
C ILE A 40 7.87 -4.55 5.01
N ALA A 41 7.52 -3.83 3.95
CA ALA A 41 6.68 -2.63 4.07
C ALA A 41 5.33 -2.95 4.71
N GLY A 42 4.70 -4.05 4.29
CA GLY A 42 3.44 -4.49 4.86
C GLY A 42 3.54 -4.88 6.32
N GLU A 43 4.61 -5.60 6.68
CA GLU A 43 4.82 -6.03 8.06
C GLU A 43 5.14 -4.86 9.00
N VAL A 44 5.91 -3.88 8.54
CA VAL A 44 6.19 -2.66 9.31
C VAL A 44 4.89 -1.87 9.50
N PHE A 45 4.07 -1.76 8.46
CA PHE A 45 2.78 -1.10 8.59
C PHE A 45 1.90 -1.78 9.65
N CYS A 46 1.80 -3.09 9.60
CA CYS A 46 1.00 -3.85 10.56
C CYS A 46 1.51 -3.67 12.00
N ALA A 47 2.83 -3.73 12.18
CA ALA A 47 3.43 -3.58 13.49
C ALA A 47 3.19 -2.18 14.07
N MET A 48 3.39 -1.14 13.27
CA MET A 48 3.22 0.25 13.73
C MET A 48 1.74 0.61 13.95
N ALA A 49 0.86 0.10 13.10
CA ALA A 49 -0.56 0.38 13.22
C ALA A 49 -1.26 -0.50 14.27
N GLY A 50 -0.60 -1.54 14.75
CA GLY A 50 -1.21 -2.47 15.69
C GLY A 50 -2.32 -3.29 15.05
N VAL A 51 -2.19 -3.62 13.78
CA VAL A 51 -3.18 -4.41 13.03
C VAL A 51 -2.53 -5.67 12.47
N ARG A 52 -3.35 -6.60 12.01
CA ARG A 52 -2.89 -7.83 11.38
C ARG A 52 -3.53 -7.98 10.01
N MET A 53 -2.67 -8.20 9.01
CA MET A 53 -3.11 -8.51 7.66
C MET A 53 -2.45 -9.82 7.23
N ASN A 54 -3.07 -10.51 6.29
CA ASN A 54 -2.59 -11.80 5.84
C ASN A 54 -1.68 -11.64 4.63
N HIS A 55 -0.44 -12.12 4.75
CA HIS A 55 0.56 -12.00 3.69
C HIS A 55 0.37 -13.08 2.63
N ILE A 56 0.18 -12.68 1.38
CA ILE A 56 0.05 -13.59 0.24
C ILE A 56 1.27 -13.40 -0.68
N PRO A 57 2.25 -14.29 -0.62
CA PRO A 57 3.43 -14.18 -1.48
C PRO A 57 3.17 -14.66 -2.90
N PHE A 58 3.77 -13.96 -3.86
CA PHE A 58 3.79 -14.35 -5.26
C PHE A 58 5.24 -14.51 -5.71
N ARG A 59 5.46 -15.09 -6.89
CA ARG A 59 6.81 -15.30 -7.40
C ARG A 59 7.54 -14.03 -7.79
N GLY A 60 6.82 -12.98 -8.11
CA GLY A 60 7.40 -11.72 -8.47
C GLY A 60 6.39 -10.60 -8.40
N SER A 61 6.86 -9.35 -8.49
CA SER A 61 6.00 -8.19 -8.38
C SER A 61 4.96 -8.10 -9.50
N ASN A 62 5.28 -8.59 -10.70
CA ASN A 62 4.32 -8.58 -11.80
C ASN A 62 3.14 -9.51 -11.53
N GLU A 63 3.38 -10.70 -11.00
CA GLU A 63 2.31 -11.62 -10.63
C GLU A 63 1.46 -11.05 -9.48
N ALA A 64 2.11 -10.47 -8.48
CA ALA A 64 1.43 -9.84 -7.37
C ALA A 64 0.54 -8.69 -7.85
N ARG A 65 1.06 -7.86 -8.73
CA ARG A 65 0.31 -6.72 -9.28
C ARG A 65 -0.86 -7.19 -10.14
N THR A 66 -0.69 -8.28 -10.89
CA THR A 66 -1.78 -8.88 -11.67
C THR A 66 -2.91 -9.35 -10.75
N ALA A 67 -2.57 -9.97 -9.63
CA ALA A 67 -3.56 -10.39 -8.63
C ALA A 67 -4.30 -9.18 -8.04
N LEU A 68 -3.59 -8.08 -7.82
CA LEU A 68 -4.18 -6.84 -7.34
C LEU A 68 -5.14 -6.25 -8.39
N LEU A 69 -4.71 -6.19 -9.64
CA LEU A 69 -5.52 -5.64 -10.74
C LEU A 69 -6.79 -6.44 -10.99
N SER A 70 -6.73 -7.76 -10.80
CA SER A 70 -7.89 -8.63 -11.00
C SER A 70 -8.83 -8.67 -9.80
N GLY A 71 -8.46 -8.05 -8.69
CA GLY A 71 -9.27 -8.07 -7.47
C GLY A 71 -9.09 -9.32 -6.61
N GLN A 72 -8.17 -10.19 -6.99
CA GLN A 72 -7.87 -11.40 -6.21
C GLN A 72 -7.30 -11.06 -4.83
N VAL A 73 -6.46 -10.01 -4.77
CA VAL A 73 -5.89 -9.48 -3.54
C VAL A 73 -6.20 -7.99 -3.49
N PRO A 74 -6.70 -7.47 -2.35
CA PRO A 74 -7.13 -6.07 -2.29
C PRO A 74 -6.01 -5.05 -2.11
N ILE A 75 -4.84 -5.43 -1.60
CA ILE A 75 -3.79 -4.49 -1.21
C ILE A 75 -2.43 -5.00 -1.60
N MET A 76 -1.54 -4.06 -1.96
CA MET A 76 -0.14 -4.34 -2.19
C MET A 76 0.69 -3.10 -1.82
N PHE A 77 1.81 -3.32 -1.16
CA PHE A 77 2.82 -2.28 -0.93
C PHE A 77 3.79 -2.35 -2.11
N ASP A 78 3.44 -1.69 -3.20
CA ASP A 78 4.10 -1.83 -4.48
C ASP A 78 5.19 -0.79 -4.70
N ASN A 79 6.01 -1.04 -5.71
CA ASN A 79 6.99 -0.09 -6.23
C ASN A 79 6.26 1.00 -7.00
N LEU A 80 6.42 2.25 -6.61
CA LEU A 80 5.68 3.36 -7.21
C LEU A 80 5.96 3.53 -8.71
N PRO A 81 7.21 3.49 -9.20
CA PRO A 81 7.44 3.58 -10.64
C PRO A 81 6.68 2.55 -11.46
N SER A 82 6.59 1.31 -10.96
CA SER A 82 5.87 0.25 -11.66
C SER A 82 4.35 0.40 -11.56
N ALA A 83 3.85 0.91 -10.45
CA ALA A 83 2.42 1.08 -10.22
C ALA A 83 1.88 2.37 -10.82
N SER A 84 2.73 3.35 -11.12
CA SER A 84 2.31 4.70 -11.47
C SER A 84 1.38 4.78 -12.67
N GLU A 85 1.63 4.01 -13.72
CA GLU A 85 0.77 4.02 -14.90
C GLU A 85 -0.64 3.51 -14.59
N PHE A 86 -0.74 2.47 -13.76
CA PHE A 86 -2.03 1.91 -13.36
C PHE A 86 -2.80 2.86 -12.46
N ILE A 87 -2.09 3.61 -11.61
CA ILE A 87 -2.71 4.64 -10.77
C ILE A 87 -3.24 5.77 -11.63
N ARG A 88 -2.46 6.26 -12.60
CA ARG A 88 -2.89 7.33 -13.50
C ARG A 88 -4.05 6.90 -14.39
N ALA A 89 -4.07 5.64 -14.78
CA ALA A 89 -5.15 5.10 -15.60
C ALA A 89 -6.43 4.80 -14.81
N GLY A 90 -6.36 4.86 -13.48
CA GLY A 90 -7.52 4.56 -12.62
C GLY A 90 -7.73 3.09 -12.36
N SER A 91 -6.82 2.22 -12.82
CA SER A 91 -6.91 0.77 -12.58
C SER A 91 -6.55 0.38 -11.16
N LEU A 92 -5.71 1.17 -10.51
CA LEU A 92 -5.31 1.00 -9.12
C LEU A 92 -5.54 2.30 -8.36
N ARG A 93 -5.81 2.19 -7.08
CA ARG A 93 -5.91 3.34 -6.19
C ARG A 93 -4.62 3.46 -5.38
N GLY A 94 -3.94 4.60 -5.54
CA GLY A 94 -2.82 4.93 -4.67
C GLY A 94 -3.35 5.52 -3.37
N ILE A 95 -3.09 4.86 -2.26
CA ILE A 95 -3.59 5.29 -0.95
C ILE A 95 -2.55 6.16 -0.25
N ALA A 96 -1.29 5.77 -0.31
CA ALA A 96 -0.20 6.50 0.34
C ALA A 96 1.13 6.00 -0.17
N VAL A 97 2.16 6.83 0.00
CA VAL A 97 3.54 6.40 -0.25
C VAL A 97 4.19 6.01 1.08
N THR A 98 5.15 5.09 1.01
CA THR A 98 5.81 4.55 2.20
C THR A 98 7.05 5.33 2.58
N THR A 99 7.44 6.31 1.81
CA THR A 99 8.61 7.13 2.05
C THR A 99 8.31 8.25 3.03
N LYS A 100 9.36 8.85 3.57
CA LYS A 100 9.25 9.96 4.53
C LYS A 100 8.55 11.16 3.91
N GLU A 101 8.85 11.45 2.65
CA GLU A 101 8.28 12.57 1.91
C GLU A 101 7.43 12.09 0.76
N ARG A 102 6.51 12.95 0.33
CA ARG A 102 5.64 12.64 -0.81
C ARG A 102 6.46 12.50 -2.10
N ALA A 103 6.01 11.62 -3.00
CA ALA A 103 6.65 11.46 -4.29
C ALA A 103 6.36 12.68 -5.17
N PRO A 104 7.39 13.24 -5.86
CA PRO A 104 7.18 14.39 -6.75
C PRO A 104 6.18 14.11 -7.87
N SER A 105 6.10 12.85 -8.33
CA SER A 105 5.17 12.46 -9.39
C SER A 105 3.72 12.35 -8.91
N PHE A 106 3.49 12.29 -7.59
CA PHE A 106 2.17 12.20 -6.98
C PHE A 106 2.09 13.13 -5.77
N PRO A 107 2.13 14.45 -6.00
CA PRO A 107 2.21 15.41 -4.89
C PRO A 107 0.96 15.42 -4.00
N ASP A 108 -0.16 14.94 -4.51
CA ASP A 108 -1.41 14.88 -3.74
C ASP A 108 -1.56 13.58 -2.95
N MET A 109 -0.67 12.61 -3.14
CA MET A 109 -0.71 11.34 -2.41
C MET A 109 0.07 11.49 -1.10
N PRO A 110 -0.61 11.35 0.06
CA PRO A 110 0.05 11.51 1.35
C PRO A 110 1.01 10.37 1.65
N THR A 111 1.88 10.58 2.61
CA THR A 111 2.69 9.50 3.16
C THR A 111 1.89 8.75 4.21
N ILE A 112 2.32 7.52 4.52
CA ILE A 112 1.70 6.75 5.62
C ILE A 112 1.91 7.49 6.94
N ALA A 113 3.06 8.11 7.14
CA ALA A 113 3.35 8.90 8.34
C ALA A 113 2.35 10.06 8.52
N GLU A 114 1.97 10.75 7.44
CA GLU A 114 0.97 11.83 7.50
C GLU A 114 -0.40 11.31 7.93
N GLY A 115 -0.69 10.05 7.67
CA GLY A 115 -1.95 9.42 8.05
C GLY A 115 -2.02 8.99 9.52
N GLY A 116 -0.99 9.25 10.31
CA GLY A 116 -0.97 8.97 11.72
C GLY A 116 0.13 8.05 12.22
N LEU A 117 0.82 7.35 11.32
CA LEU A 117 1.94 6.49 11.72
C LEU A 117 3.25 7.26 11.65
N THR A 118 3.41 8.19 12.55
CA THR A 118 4.61 9.03 12.63
C THR A 118 5.87 8.16 12.72
N GLY A 119 6.84 8.44 11.87
CA GLY A 119 8.08 7.67 11.82
C GLY A 119 8.05 6.49 10.86
N TYR A 120 6.91 6.20 10.24
CA TYR A 120 6.85 5.14 9.22
C TYR A 120 7.65 5.56 7.99
N GLU A 121 8.56 4.71 7.59
CA GLU A 121 9.39 4.96 6.42
C GLU A 121 9.97 3.64 5.92
N THR A 122 9.71 3.29 4.66
CA THR A 122 10.34 2.16 4.00
C THR A 122 10.68 2.54 2.56
N TYR A 123 11.70 1.88 2.02
CA TYR A 123 12.14 2.12 0.65
C TYR A 123 12.29 0.79 -0.07
N THR A 124 12.04 0.81 -1.38
CA THR A 124 12.32 -0.34 -2.22
C THR A 124 13.74 -0.21 -2.80
N TRP A 125 14.37 -1.35 -2.96
CA TRP A 125 15.69 -1.41 -3.60
C TRP A 125 15.51 -1.48 -5.10
N ASN A 126 16.12 -0.57 -5.81
CA ASN A 126 16.15 -0.59 -7.27
C ASN A 126 17.59 -0.64 -7.75
#